data_cd1ed3f0279f79a58d51382e81009709
#
_entry.id   cd1ed3f0279f79a58d51382e81009709
#
_cell.length_a   1.000
_cell.length_b   1.000
_cell.length_c   1.000
_cell.angle_alpha   90.00
_cell.angle_beta   90.00
_cell.angle_gamma   90.00
#
_symmetry.space_group_name_H-M   'P 1'
#
loop_
_entity.id
_entity.type
_entity.pdbx_description
1 polymer ?
#
loop_
_entity_poly.entity_id
_entity_poly.type
_entity_poly.pdbx_seq_one_letter_code
_entity_poly.pdbx_strand_id
1 'polypeptide(L)'
;MLALPCAFQERVEGVSLYIPMKYSFVIPVFNRPDEVEELLESLTKQREKDFEVLIVEDGSSVPCEEVCRKYDGRLDLHYFNKPNSGPGQSRNYGAERARGEYLIILDSDVVVPERYLEEVGKELESRPADAFGGPDAAHDSFTPTQKAISYSMTSFFTTGGIRGGKKKLDKFYPRSFNMGVRRTEYLKLGGFSKMRFGEDIDFSIRIFKAGLRCRLFPEAWVWHKRRTDLKKFFRQVYNSGIARINLYKKYPESLKMVHLLPMVFTVGVISLVLVSAFGRAMIYYDVDRWHTWYWVTLLPWLPILLYCLIILIDSTVKNRSLRVGLISVPAALTQLMGYGFGFIESWWKRCVLKKDEFRAFEKTFYK
;
A
#
# COMPACT_ATOMS: atom_id res chain seq x y z
N MET A 1 6.56 27.88 29.65
CA MET A 1 5.15 27.71 30.04
C MET A 1 4.41 27.39 28.75
N LEU A 2 4.30 26.10 28.41
CA LEU A 2 3.63 25.65 27.17
C LEU A 2 2.16 25.45 27.49
N ALA A 3 1.29 26.16 26.78
CA ALA A 3 -0.16 26.05 26.91
C ALA A 3 -0.59 24.64 26.44
N LEU A 4 -1.23 23.89 27.33
CA LEU A 4 -1.89 22.62 27.02
C LEU A 4 -3.16 22.93 26.20
N PRO A 5 -3.44 22.19 25.10
CA PRO A 5 -4.63 22.38 24.31
C PRO A 5 -5.89 21.95 25.07
N CYS A 6 -6.99 22.66 24.82
CA CYS A 6 -8.32 22.44 25.39
C CYS A 6 -8.80 21.00 25.18
N ALA A 7 -8.83 20.20 26.23
CA ALA A 7 -9.51 18.91 26.26
C ALA A 7 -10.92 19.11 26.83
N PHE A 8 -11.89 18.35 26.32
CA PHE A 8 -13.25 18.31 26.83
C PHE A 8 -13.23 18.00 28.34
N GLN A 9 -13.75 18.91 29.15
CA GLN A 9 -13.78 18.80 30.60
C GLN A 9 -15.22 18.51 31.04
N GLU A 10 -15.52 17.25 31.33
CA GLU A 10 -16.72 16.94 32.16
C GLU A 10 -16.33 16.99 33.64
N ARG A 11 -17.04 17.82 34.42
CA ARG A 11 -16.91 17.86 35.87
C ARG A 11 -17.96 16.97 36.50
N VAL A 12 -17.53 15.93 37.16
CA VAL A 12 -18.34 15.21 38.15
C VAL A 12 -17.61 15.30 39.50
N GLU A 13 -18.27 15.88 40.50
CA GLU A 13 -17.82 15.97 41.90
C GLU A 13 -16.42 16.54 42.16
N GLY A 14 -16.07 17.65 41.52
CA GLY A 14 -14.82 18.37 41.83
C GLY A 14 -13.50 17.73 41.30
N VAL A 15 -13.58 16.59 40.66
CA VAL A 15 -12.44 15.95 39.96
C VAL A 15 -12.63 16.13 38.47
N SER A 16 -11.68 16.82 37.83
CA SER A 16 -11.61 16.88 36.36
C SER A 16 -11.14 15.55 35.84
N LEU A 17 -12.05 14.72 35.35
CA LEU A 17 -11.67 13.51 34.59
C LEU A 17 -11.17 13.97 33.22
N TYR A 18 -9.84 13.89 33.03
CA TYR A 18 -9.22 13.99 31.72
C TYR A 18 -9.57 12.71 30.96
N ILE A 19 -10.58 12.76 30.10
CA ILE A 19 -10.86 11.68 29.15
C ILE A 19 -9.91 11.92 27.97
N PRO A 20 -8.87 11.10 27.81
CA PRO A 20 -7.96 11.27 26.68
C PRO A 20 -8.74 10.99 25.39
N MET A 21 -8.58 11.83 24.38
CA MET A 21 -9.12 11.61 23.03
C MET A 21 -8.76 10.20 22.53
N LYS A 22 -9.71 9.50 21.94
CA LYS A 22 -9.55 8.08 21.61
C LYS A 22 -8.74 7.89 20.34
N TYR A 23 -8.98 8.70 19.30
CA TYR A 23 -8.37 8.51 17.99
C TYR A 23 -7.76 9.78 17.39
N SER A 24 -6.62 9.63 16.69
CA SER A 24 -6.04 10.68 15.84
C SER A 24 -5.81 10.14 14.45
N PHE A 25 -6.50 10.67 13.45
CA PHE A 25 -6.18 10.39 12.05
C PHE A 25 -4.94 11.17 11.65
N VAL A 26 -3.92 10.48 11.10
CA VAL A 26 -2.67 11.08 10.61
C VAL A 26 -2.56 10.84 9.11
N ILE A 27 -2.63 11.91 8.34
CA ILE A 27 -2.79 11.87 6.89
C ILE A 27 -1.68 12.70 6.23
N PRO A 28 -0.67 12.06 5.61
CA PRO A 28 0.33 12.76 4.81
C PRO A 28 -0.25 13.15 3.45
N VAL A 29 0.00 14.38 3.00
CA VAL A 29 -0.52 14.90 1.73
C VAL A 29 0.62 15.43 0.87
N PHE A 30 0.56 15.18 -0.45
CA PHE A 30 1.44 15.77 -1.44
C PHE A 30 0.73 15.96 -2.78
N ASN A 31 0.38 17.21 -3.13
CA ASN A 31 -0.29 17.60 -4.38
C ASN A 31 -1.62 16.88 -4.64
N ARG A 32 -2.52 16.80 -3.64
CA ARG A 32 -3.78 16.02 -3.72
C ARG A 32 -4.98 16.71 -3.02
N PRO A 33 -5.27 17.99 -3.31
CA PRO A 33 -6.36 18.69 -2.63
C PRO A 33 -7.73 18.03 -2.83
N ASP A 34 -8.04 17.53 -4.05
CA ASP A 34 -9.32 16.92 -4.36
C ASP A 34 -9.55 15.61 -3.56
N GLU A 35 -8.49 14.78 -3.42
CA GLU A 35 -8.59 13.54 -2.65
C GLU A 35 -8.73 13.82 -1.16
N VAL A 36 -8.07 14.88 -0.65
CA VAL A 36 -8.24 15.34 0.74
C VAL A 36 -9.67 15.80 1.00
N GLU A 37 -10.31 16.53 0.07
CA GLU A 37 -11.69 16.95 0.21
C GLU A 37 -12.65 15.77 0.35
N GLU A 38 -12.51 14.75 -0.49
CA GLU A 38 -13.32 13.53 -0.40
C GLU A 38 -13.11 12.78 0.92
N LEU A 39 -11.85 12.68 1.37
CA LEU A 39 -11.51 12.04 2.64
C LEU A 39 -12.11 12.80 3.81
N LEU A 40 -11.94 14.14 3.90
CA LEU A 40 -12.48 14.96 4.97
C LEU A 40 -14.01 14.90 5.00
N GLU A 41 -14.68 14.97 3.84
CA GLU A 41 -16.14 14.81 3.77
C GLU A 41 -16.58 13.43 4.30
N SER A 42 -15.82 12.37 4.06
CA SER A 42 -16.12 11.04 4.60
C SER A 42 -15.93 10.98 6.13
N LEU A 43 -14.94 11.71 6.66
CA LEU A 43 -14.68 11.77 8.10
C LEU A 43 -15.77 12.55 8.84
N THR A 44 -16.38 13.57 8.23
CA THR A 44 -17.53 14.27 8.85
C THR A 44 -18.72 13.34 9.11
N LYS A 45 -18.82 12.24 8.36
CA LYS A 45 -19.91 11.27 8.46
C LYS A 45 -19.68 10.17 9.49
N GLN A 46 -18.49 10.14 10.15
CA GLN A 46 -18.24 9.15 11.19
C GLN A 46 -19.29 9.27 12.31
N ARG A 47 -19.78 8.12 12.77
CA ARG A 47 -20.75 8.07 13.88
C ARG A 47 -20.07 8.35 15.22
N GLU A 48 -18.90 7.77 15.44
CA GLU A 48 -18.03 8.11 16.57
C GLU A 48 -17.37 9.47 16.32
N LYS A 49 -17.41 10.36 17.32
CA LYS A 49 -16.91 11.75 17.20
C LYS A 49 -15.67 12.05 18.05
N ASP A 50 -15.23 11.11 18.87
CA ASP A 50 -14.05 11.29 19.72
C ASP A 50 -12.76 11.06 18.92
N PHE A 51 -12.49 11.97 17.98
CA PHE A 51 -11.29 11.94 17.15
C PHE A 51 -10.87 13.33 16.67
N GLU A 52 -9.60 13.48 16.38
CA GLU A 52 -9.00 14.59 15.64
C GLU A 52 -8.44 14.15 14.30
N VAL A 53 -8.20 15.12 13.42
CA VAL A 53 -7.62 14.89 12.09
C VAL A 53 -6.37 15.76 11.92
N LEU A 54 -5.22 15.14 11.66
CA LEU A 54 -3.96 15.83 11.39
C LEU A 54 -3.61 15.67 9.92
N ILE A 55 -3.74 16.74 9.15
CA ILE A 55 -3.28 16.83 7.76
C ILE A 55 -1.85 17.34 7.76
N VAL A 56 -0.92 16.56 7.21
CA VAL A 56 0.49 16.93 7.11
C VAL A 56 0.88 17.09 5.64
N GLU A 57 0.91 18.32 5.20
CA GLU A 57 1.33 18.72 3.84
C GLU A 57 2.86 18.58 3.70
N ASP A 58 3.31 17.78 2.74
CA ASP A 58 4.72 17.41 2.55
C ASP A 58 5.39 18.24 1.44
N GLY A 59 5.27 19.56 1.51
CA GLY A 59 5.90 20.49 0.56
C GLY A 59 5.24 20.47 -0.82
N SER A 60 3.92 20.45 -0.86
CA SER A 60 3.16 20.48 -2.13
C SER A 60 3.31 21.80 -2.86
N SER A 61 3.33 21.74 -4.20
CA SER A 61 3.16 22.90 -5.07
C SER A 61 1.68 23.31 -5.21
N VAL A 62 0.75 22.38 -4.94
CA VAL A 62 -0.69 22.62 -4.88
C VAL A 62 -1.16 22.16 -3.48
N PRO A 63 -1.14 23.06 -2.48
CA PRO A 63 -1.50 22.71 -1.10
C PRO A 63 -3.01 22.52 -0.95
N CYS A 64 -3.39 21.76 0.10
CA CYS A 64 -4.79 21.52 0.44
C CYS A 64 -5.32 22.42 1.58
N GLU A 65 -4.61 23.46 1.97
CA GLU A 65 -4.97 24.35 3.09
C GLU A 65 -6.38 24.94 2.94
N GLU A 66 -6.70 25.48 1.75
CA GLU A 66 -8.03 26.05 1.47
C GLU A 66 -9.14 24.99 1.55
N VAL A 67 -8.84 23.75 1.18
CA VAL A 67 -9.77 22.62 1.36
C VAL A 67 -9.98 22.38 2.86
N CYS A 68 -8.92 22.32 3.66
CA CYS A 68 -9.01 22.09 5.11
C CYS A 68 -9.87 23.16 5.80
N ARG A 69 -9.72 24.42 5.43
CA ARG A 69 -10.52 25.54 6.00
C ARG A 69 -12.04 25.38 5.83
N LYS A 70 -12.51 24.70 4.77
CA LYS A 70 -13.95 24.41 4.58
C LYS A 70 -14.53 23.50 5.67
N TYR A 71 -13.68 22.79 6.40
CA TYR A 71 -14.07 21.85 7.45
C TYR A 71 -13.86 22.39 8.87
N ASP A 72 -13.40 23.65 9.00
CA ASP A 72 -13.30 24.34 10.28
C ASP A 72 -14.67 24.35 10.98
N GLY A 73 -14.71 23.92 12.24
CA GLY A 73 -15.94 23.77 13.02
C GLY A 73 -16.79 22.52 12.70
N ARG A 74 -16.47 21.76 11.65
CA ARG A 74 -17.10 20.46 11.36
C ARG A 74 -16.27 19.28 11.87
N LEU A 75 -14.94 19.44 11.92
CA LEU A 75 -13.96 18.47 12.42
C LEU A 75 -12.98 19.17 13.36
N ASP A 76 -12.45 18.45 14.34
CA ASP A 76 -11.26 18.87 15.09
C ASP A 76 -10.05 18.62 14.19
N LEU A 77 -9.76 19.59 13.30
CA LEU A 77 -8.81 19.47 12.20
C LEU A 77 -7.59 20.35 12.43
N HIS A 78 -6.42 19.77 12.27
CA HIS A 78 -5.13 20.45 12.36
C HIS A 78 -4.37 20.30 11.05
N TYR A 79 -4.08 21.44 10.42
CA TYR A 79 -3.28 21.49 9.20
C TYR A 79 -1.83 21.88 9.52
N PHE A 80 -0.87 21.12 9.00
CA PHE A 80 0.56 21.36 9.12
C PHE A 80 1.21 21.34 7.76
N ASN A 81 2.07 22.33 7.48
CA ASN A 81 2.88 22.37 6.28
C ASN A 81 4.36 22.26 6.63
N LYS A 82 5.11 21.45 5.90
CA LYS A 82 6.55 21.27 6.09
C LYS A 82 7.27 21.00 4.75
N PRO A 83 8.60 21.20 4.69
CA PRO A 83 9.39 20.79 3.53
C PRO A 83 9.23 19.30 3.24
N ASN A 84 9.32 18.94 1.93
CA ASN A 84 9.17 17.56 1.49
C ASN A 84 10.21 16.63 2.13
N SER A 85 9.76 15.59 2.78
CA SER A 85 10.62 14.56 3.39
C SER A 85 10.07 13.14 3.23
N GLY A 86 8.95 13.03 2.51
CA GLY A 86 8.27 11.79 2.22
C GLY A 86 7.18 11.39 3.21
N PRO A 87 6.29 10.49 2.78
CA PRO A 87 5.07 10.16 3.53
C PRO A 87 5.36 9.55 4.92
N GLY A 88 6.41 8.74 5.06
CA GLY A 88 6.79 8.16 6.35
C GLY A 88 7.15 9.23 7.38
N GLN A 89 7.98 10.21 6.99
CA GLN A 89 8.39 11.30 7.88
C GLN A 89 7.23 12.26 8.17
N SER A 90 6.32 12.45 7.22
CA SER A 90 5.12 13.26 7.44
C SER A 90 4.16 12.60 8.42
N ARG A 91 4.02 11.26 8.38
CA ARG A 91 3.28 10.50 9.39
C ARG A 91 3.92 10.62 10.77
N ASN A 92 5.26 10.56 10.88
CA ASN A 92 5.96 10.77 12.15
C ASN A 92 5.69 12.17 12.70
N TYR A 93 5.78 13.19 11.84
CA TYR A 93 5.52 14.58 12.22
C TYR A 93 4.10 14.77 12.80
N GLY A 94 3.08 14.16 12.17
CA GLY A 94 1.72 14.17 12.68
C GLY A 94 1.56 13.37 13.98
N ALA A 95 2.16 12.18 14.06
CA ALA A 95 2.09 11.31 15.24
C ALA A 95 2.67 11.95 16.52
N GLU A 96 3.73 12.75 16.39
CA GLU A 96 4.32 13.51 17.50
C GLU A 96 3.36 14.57 18.06
N ARG A 97 2.46 15.09 17.23
CA ARG A 97 1.50 16.16 17.57
C ARG A 97 0.11 15.65 17.92
N ALA A 98 -0.15 14.39 17.63
CA ALA A 98 -1.40 13.73 17.90
C ALA A 98 -1.67 13.61 19.41
N ARG A 99 -2.95 13.70 19.80
CA ARG A 99 -3.43 13.63 21.22
C ARG A 99 -4.11 12.30 21.51
N GLY A 100 -4.62 11.61 20.49
CA GLY A 100 -5.38 10.38 20.63
C GLY A 100 -4.57 9.22 21.20
N GLU A 101 -5.26 8.31 21.88
CA GLU A 101 -4.69 7.05 22.37
C GLU A 101 -4.20 6.17 21.21
N TYR A 102 -4.98 6.11 20.13
CA TYR A 102 -4.65 5.40 18.92
C TYR A 102 -4.43 6.36 17.76
N LEU A 103 -3.32 6.18 17.06
CA LEU A 103 -3.07 6.79 15.76
C LEU A 103 -3.74 5.93 14.68
N ILE A 104 -4.55 6.53 13.83
CA ILE A 104 -5.10 5.91 12.62
C ILE A 104 -4.43 6.56 11.42
N ILE A 105 -3.51 5.83 10.82
CA ILE A 105 -2.72 6.27 9.68
C ILE A 105 -3.48 5.92 8.41
N LEU A 106 -3.78 6.93 7.60
CA LEU A 106 -4.43 6.80 6.31
C LEU A 106 -3.60 7.45 5.21
N ASP A 107 -3.75 6.99 3.96
CA ASP A 107 -3.31 7.72 2.80
C ASP A 107 -4.40 8.72 2.38
N SER A 108 -4.05 9.83 1.70
CA SER A 108 -5.00 10.87 1.30
C SER A 108 -6.02 10.41 0.23
N ASP A 109 -5.75 9.27 -0.45
CA ASP A 109 -6.59 8.72 -1.52
C ASP A 109 -7.54 7.61 -1.02
N VAL A 110 -7.95 7.67 0.25
CA VAL A 110 -8.97 6.78 0.82
C VAL A 110 -10.28 7.52 1.11
N VAL A 111 -11.37 6.76 1.15
CA VAL A 111 -12.69 7.22 1.65
C VAL A 111 -13.08 6.27 2.79
N VAL A 112 -13.51 6.83 3.91
CA VAL A 112 -13.75 6.07 5.15
C VAL A 112 -15.25 5.81 5.32
N PRO A 113 -15.70 4.54 5.50
CA PRO A 113 -17.11 4.24 5.80
C PRO A 113 -17.58 4.91 7.10
N GLU A 114 -18.85 5.29 7.17
CA GLU A 114 -19.44 6.02 8.32
C GLU A 114 -19.30 5.29 9.65
N ARG A 115 -19.23 3.96 9.64
CA ARG A 115 -19.12 3.13 10.85
C ARG A 115 -17.69 2.70 11.17
N TYR A 116 -16.71 3.20 10.46
CA TYR A 116 -15.32 2.74 10.58
C TYR A 116 -14.82 2.81 12.03
N LEU A 117 -14.92 3.96 12.71
CA LEU A 117 -14.47 4.10 14.09
C LEU A 117 -15.32 3.30 15.09
N GLU A 118 -16.63 3.15 14.84
CA GLU A 118 -17.50 2.27 15.62
C GLU A 118 -17.00 0.80 15.55
N GLU A 119 -16.67 0.31 14.36
CA GLU A 119 -16.17 -1.05 14.18
C GLU A 119 -14.74 -1.22 14.76
N VAL A 120 -13.88 -0.20 14.64
CA VAL A 120 -12.58 -0.19 15.33
C VAL A 120 -12.76 -0.28 16.84
N GLY A 121 -13.70 0.49 17.42
CA GLY A 121 -14.00 0.45 18.86
C GLY A 121 -14.44 -0.94 19.32
N LYS A 122 -15.42 -1.54 18.64
CA LYS A 122 -15.92 -2.90 18.94
C LYS A 122 -14.82 -3.97 18.88
N GLU A 123 -13.95 -3.88 17.86
CA GLU A 123 -12.84 -4.81 17.73
C GLU A 123 -11.81 -4.65 18.84
N LEU A 124 -11.49 -3.41 19.24
CA LEU A 124 -10.57 -3.12 20.34
C LEU A 124 -11.12 -3.57 21.68
N GLU A 125 -12.43 -3.40 21.94
CA GLU A 125 -13.10 -3.86 23.15
C GLU A 125 -13.14 -5.39 23.26
N SER A 126 -13.50 -6.06 22.16
CA SER A 126 -13.60 -7.53 22.14
C SER A 126 -12.24 -8.22 22.08
N ARG A 127 -11.27 -7.63 21.41
CA ARG A 127 -9.94 -8.18 21.14
C ARG A 127 -8.87 -7.12 21.20
N PRO A 128 -8.42 -6.67 22.40
CA PRO A 128 -7.42 -5.63 22.55
C PRO A 128 -6.18 -5.85 21.69
N ALA A 129 -5.73 -4.81 21.01
CA ALA A 129 -4.58 -4.83 20.11
C ALA A 129 -3.71 -3.58 20.32
N ASP A 130 -2.40 -3.73 20.17
CA ASP A 130 -1.45 -2.62 20.22
C ASP A 130 -1.29 -1.99 18.83
N ALA A 131 -1.52 -2.79 17.79
CA ALA A 131 -1.62 -2.34 16.40
C ALA A 131 -2.68 -3.15 15.65
N PHE A 132 -3.29 -2.55 14.64
CA PHE A 132 -4.26 -3.19 13.77
C PHE A 132 -4.19 -2.63 12.35
N GLY A 133 -4.90 -3.25 11.45
CA GLY A 133 -5.17 -2.72 10.12
C GLY A 133 -6.43 -3.34 9.57
N GLY A 134 -7.06 -2.64 8.65
CA GLY A 134 -8.22 -3.11 7.92
C GLY A 134 -7.93 -3.39 6.45
N PRO A 135 -8.82 -4.13 5.77
CA PRO A 135 -8.71 -4.36 4.34
C PRO A 135 -9.04 -3.09 3.55
N ASP A 136 -8.66 -3.09 2.28
CA ASP A 136 -9.13 -2.12 1.32
C ASP A 136 -10.17 -2.74 0.38
N ALA A 137 -11.16 -1.93 0.00
CA ALA A 137 -12.19 -2.31 -0.96
C ALA A 137 -12.14 -1.44 -2.22
N ALA A 138 -12.57 -2.02 -3.34
CA ALA A 138 -12.84 -1.25 -4.55
C ALA A 138 -14.21 -0.58 -4.41
N HIS A 139 -14.27 0.73 -4.67
CA HIS A 139 -15.54 1.45 -4.73
C HIS A 139 -16.28 1.12 -6.03
N ASP A 140 -17.62 1.13 -6.01
CA ASP A 140 -18.45 0.83 -7.18
C ASP A 140 -18.18 1.77 -8.35
N SER A 141 -17.82 3.03 -8.07
CA SER A 141 -17.46 4.05 -9.06
C SER A 141 -16.12 3.78 -9.77
N PHE A 142 -15.35 2.76 -9.37
CA PHE A 142 -14.07 2.48 -10.01
C PHE A 142 -14.21 2.16 -11.48
N THR A 143 -13.34 2.79 -12.28
CA THR A 143 -13.25 2.52 -13.72
C THR A 143 -12.87 1.05 -13.98
N PRO A 144 -13.16 0.51 -15.18
CA PRO A 144 -12.75 -0.85 -15.54
C PRO A 144 -11.25 -1.10 -15.35
N THR A 145 -10.40 -0.10 -15.60
CA THR A 145 -8.94 -0.19 -15.36
C THR A 145 -8.61 -0.30 -13.88
N GLN A 146 -9.24 0.49 -13.03
CA GLN A 146 -9.03 0.41 -11.58
C GLN A 146 -9.53 -0.92 -11.01
N LYS A 147 -10.65 -1.46 -11.49
CA LYS A 147 -11.14 -2.80 -11.11
C LYS A 147 -10.18 -3.90 -11.55
N ALA A 148 -9.63 -3.81 -12.76
CA ALA A 148 -8.63 -4.75 -13.26
C ALA A 148 -7.31 -4.69 -12.46
N ILE A 149 -6.83 -3.50 -12.09
CA ILE A 149 -5.67 -3.33 -11.22
C ILE A 149 -5.96 -3.89 -9.81
N SER A 150 -7.15 -3.61 -9.26
CA SER A 150 -7.56 -4.19 -7.96
C SER A 150 -7.58 -5.71 -8.01
N TYR A 151 -8.14 -6.30 -9.07
CA TYR A 151 -8.12 -7.74 -9.31
C TYR A 151 -6.68 -8.27 -9.31
N SER A 152 -5.78 -7.67 -10.10
CA SER A 152 -4.39 -8.14 -10.18
C SER A 152 -3.66 -8.04 -8.84
N MET A 153 -3.99 -7.06 -8.00
CA MET A 153 -3.38 -6.89 -6.67
C MET A 153 -3.92 -7.84 -5.60
N THR A 154 -5.09 -8.45 -5.80
CA THR A 154 -5.77 -9.28 -4.78
C THR A 154 -6.00 -10.72 -5.21
N SER A 155 -5.91 -11.05 -6.51
CA SER A 155 -6.12 -12.40 -7.02
C SER A 155 -5.06 -13.37 -6.53
N PHE A 156 -5.48 -14.59 -6.24
CA PHE A 156 -4.59 -15.70 -5.93
C PHE A 156 -3.59 -15.97 -7.06
N PHE A 157 -4.04 -15.90 -8.31
CA PHE A 157 -3.20 -16.17 -9.49
C PHE A 157 -2.08 -15.15 -9.72
N THR A 158 -2.14 -13.97 -9.10
CA THR A 158 -1.13 -12.92 -9.25
C THR A 158 -0.31 -12.68 -8.00
N THR A 159 -0.91 -12.90 -6.81
CA THR A 159 -0.27 -12.61 -5.51
C THR A 159 0.01 -13.85 -4.66
N GLY A 160 -0.37 -15.05 -5.13
CA GLY A 160 -0.23 -16.29 -4.36
C GLY A 160 -1.00 -16.28 -3.04
N GLY A 161 -2.08 -15.47 -2.94
CA GLY A 161 -2.91 -15.39 -1.74
C GLY A 161 -2.34 -14.52 -0.61
N ILE A 162 -1.23 -13.80 -0.82
CA ILE A 162 -0.66 -12.90 0.19
C ILE A 162 -1.58 -11.70 0.46
N ARG A 163 -2.36 -11.27 -0.54
CA ARG A 163 -3.30 -10.16 -0.46
C ARG A 163 -4.71 -10.63 -0.80
N GLY A 164 -5.72 -10.00 -0.20
CA GLY A 164 -7.14 -10.22 -0.55
C GLY A 164 -7.78 -11.49 0.00
N GLY A 165 -7.07 -12.32 0.76
CA GLY A 165 -7.63 -13.54 1.35
C GLY A 165 -8.23 -13.32 2.75
N LYS A 166 -9.46 -13.83 2.99
CA LYS A 166 -10.07 -13.89 4.34
C LYS A 166 -9.35 -14.87 5.27
N LYS A 167 -8.58 -15.82 4.72
CA LYS A 167 -7.77 -16.79 5.49
C LYS A 167 -6.31 -16.39 5.44
N LYS A 168 -5.70 -16.21 6.62
CA LYS A 168 -4.28 -15.87 6.78
C LYS A 168 -3.40 -17.07 6.46
N LEU A 169 -2.47 -16.92 5.55
CA LEU A 169 -1.34 -17.84 5.39
C LEU A 169 -0.20 -17.53 6.36
N ASP A 170 -0.20 -16.33 7.00
CA ASP A 170 0.89 -15.84 7.85
C ASP A 170 0.46 -14.63 8.71
N LYS A 171 1.40 -14.04 9.46
CA LYS A 171 1.22 -12.80 10.23
C LYS A 171 0.65 -11.68 9.35
N PHE A 172 -0.34 -10.98 9.86
CA PHE A 172 -0.92 -9.83 9.18
C PHE A 172 0.02 -8.61 9.33
N TYR A 173 0.45 -8.05 8.23
CA TYR A 173 1.27 -6.83 8.17
C TYR A 173 0.35 -5.65 7.81
N PRO A 174 -0.03 -4.78 8.76
CA PRO A 174 -0.84 -3.61 8.46
C PRO A 174 -0.11 -2.68 7.47
N ARG A 175 -0.88 -2.06 6.60
CA ARG A 175 -0.38 -1.18 5.54
C ARG A 175 -0.74 0.25 5.86
N SER A 176 0.11 1.20 5.47
CA SER A 176 -0.03 2.60 5.81
C SER A 176 -1.30 3.29 5.31
N PHE A 177 -1.99 2.69 4.33
CA PHE A 177 -3.27 3.23 3.87
C PHE A 177 -4.44 2.99 4.85
N ASN A 178 -4.30 2.06 5.79
CA ASN A 178 -5.27 1.74 6.84
C ASN A 178 -4.59 0.99 7.98
N MET A 179 -3.89 1.73 8.84
CA MET A 179 -3.13 1.20 9.97
C MET A 179 -3.49 1.95 11.24
N GLY A 180 -3.94 1.22 12.25
CA GLY A 180 -4.08 1.74 13.60
C GLY A 180 -2.95 1.25 14.51
N VAL A 181 -2.45 2.11 15.39
CA VAL A 181 -1.43 1.75 16.36
C VAL A 181 -1.55 2.61 17.61
N ARG A 182 -1.37 2.00 18.79
CA ARG A 182 -1.33 2.73 20.05
C ARG A 182 -0.21 3.78 20.00
N ARG A 183 -0.54 5.06 20.23
CA ARG A 183 0.39 6.19 20.08
C ARG A 183 1.67 6.00 20.90
N THR A 184 1.59 5.52 22.12
CA THR A 184 2.74 5.26 22.98
C THR A 184 3.69 4.24 22.36
N GLU A 185 3.17 3.17 21.76
CA GLU A 185 3.98 2.14 21.11
C GLU A 185 4.57 2.63 19.79
N TYR A 186 3.81 3.44 19.02
CA TYR A 186 4.33 4.08 17.82
C TYR A 186 5.58 4.94 18.13
N LEU A 187 5.48 5.79 19.15
CA LEU A 187 6.58 6.68 19.56
C LEU A 187 7.78 5.91 20.13
N LYS A 188 7.54 4.89 20.96
CA LYS A 188 8.61 4.01 21.48
C LYS A 188 9.37 3.30 20.36
N LEU A 189 8.68 2.86 19.32
CA LEU A 189 9.28 2.24 18.14
C LEU A 189 9.99 3.25 17.22
N GLY A 190 9.88 4.55 17.46
CA GLY A 190 10.47 5.61 16.63
C GLY A 190 9.75 5.82 15.28
N GLY A 191 8.48 5.43 15.18
CA GLY A 191 7.65 5.66 13.99
C GLY A 191 8.19 4.97 12.72
N PHE A 192 7.88 5.53 11.55
CA PHE A 192 8.37 5.03 10.26
C PHE A 192 9.85 5.38 10.05
N SER A 193 10.62 4.40 9.62
CA SER A 193 12.03 4.62 9.27
C SER A 193 12.17 5.44 7.96
N LYS A 194 13.31 6.09 7.82
CA LYS A 194 13.64 6.84 6.60
C LYS A 194 14.00 5.86 5.48
N MET A 195 12.99 5.26 4.87
CA MET A 195 13.09 4.40 3.69
C MET A 195 12.32 5.06 2.54
N ARG A 196 12.75 4.80 1.30
CA ARG A 196 12.00 5.30 0.13
C ARG A 196 10.75 4.49 -0.13
N PHE A 197 10.82 3.18 0.04
CA PHE A 197 9.72 2.24 -0.18
C PHE A 197 9.77 1.12 0.83
N GLY A 198 8.59 0.69 1.33
CA GLY A 198 8.45 -0.42 2.26
C GLY A 198 8.56 -0.04 3.74
N GLU A 199 8.48 1.25 4.05
CA GLU A 199 8.51 1.80 5.42
C GLU A 199 7.38 1.24 6.29
N ASP A 200 6.21 0.93 5.68
CA ASP A 200 5.07 0.31 6.35
C ASP A 200 5.36 -1.14 6.76
N ILE A 201 6.02 -1.90 5.89
CA ILE A 201 6.42 -3.28 6.19
C ILE A 201 7.54 -3.30 7.23
N ASP A 202 8.52 -2.39 7.12
CA ASP A 202 9.57 -2.20 8.11
C ASP A 202 8.97 -1.92 9.50
N PHE A 203 8.03 -0.99 9.58
CA PHE A 203 7.35 -0.66 10.83
C PHE A 203 6.58 -1.85 11.39
N SER A 204 5.85 -2.57 10.53
CA SER A 204 5.14 -3.79 10.92
C SER A 204 6.08 -4.88 11.44
N ILE A 205 7.27 -5.06 10.85
CA ILE A 205 8.28 -6.00 11.36
C ILE A 205 8.74 -5.60 12.75
N ARG A 206 8.95 -4.29 13.01
CA ARG A 206 9.33 -3.79 14.34
C ARG A 206 8.23 -3.96 15.37
N ILE A 207 6.96 -3.79 15.01
CA ILE A 207 5.81 -4.14 15.85
C ILE A 207 5.88 -5.61 16.30
N PHE A 208 6.10 -6.54 15.37
CA PHE A 208 6.22 -7.96 15.70
C PHE A 208 7.46 -8.31 16.53
N LYS A 209 8.61 -7.67 16.24
CA LYS A 209 9.85 -7.89 17.01
C LYS A 209 9.75 -7.37 18.44
N ALA A 210 8.94 -6.35 18.68
CA ALA A 210 8.63 -5.84 20.01
C ALA A 210 7.60 -6.68 20.78
N GLY A 211 7.08 -7.77 20.18
CA GLY A 211 6.09 -8.64 20.82
C GLY A 211 4.69 -8.04 20.92
N LEU A 212 4.42 -6.93 20.23
CA LEU A 212 3.13 -6.25 20.27
C LEU A 212 2.05 -7.05 19.55
N ARG A 213 0.81 -6.95 20.07
CA ARG A 213 -0.37 -7.62 19.52
C ARG A 213 -0.87 -6.87 18.30
N CYS A 214 -0.61 -7.43 17.12
CA CYS A 214 -1.09 -6.89 15.85
C CYS A 214 -2.23 -7.74 15.28
N ARG A 215 -3.37 -7.10 14.90
CA ARG A 215 -4.59 -7.79 14.46
C ARG A 215 -5.12 -7.24 13.14
N LEU A 216 -5.76 -8.11 12.37
CA LEU A 216 -6.63 -7.68 11.26
C LEU A 216 -8.03 -7.40 11.83
N PHE A 217 -8.57 -6.23 11.53
CA PHE A 217 -9.95 -5.83 11.81
C PHE A 217 -10.74 -5.85 10.48
N PRO A 218 -11.45 -6.94 10.17
CA PRO A 218 -12.07 -7.10 8.85
C PRO A 218 -13.13 -6.05 8.53
N GLU A 219 -13.85 -5.58 9.56
CA GLU A 219 -14.93 -4.60 9.41
C GLU A 219 -14.43 -3.14 9.41
N ALA A 220 -13.19 -2.89 9.83
CA ALA A 220 -12.53 -1.60 9.74
C ALA A 220 -11.86 -1.41 8.38
N TRP A 221 -12.64 -1.53 7.31
CA TRP A 221 -12.15 -1.40 5.93
C TRP A 221 -12.30 0.03 5.41
N VAL A 222 -11.54 0.37 4.35
CA VAL A 222 -11.63 1.66 3.66
C VAL A 222 -11.74 1.46 2.15
N TRP A 223 -12.40 2.38 1.44
CA TRP A 223 -12.27 2.47 0.00
C TRP A 223 -10.94 3.13 -0.35
N HIS A 224 -10.08 2.42 -1.07
CA HIS A 224 -8.77 2.92 -1.46
C HIS A 224 -8.70 3.08 -2.97
N LYS A 225 -8.50 4.31 -3.46
CA LYS A 225 -8.43 4.61 -4.88
C LYS A 225 -7.24 3.90 -5.52
N ARG A 226 -7.52 3.11 -6.54
CA ARG A 226 -6.48 2.44 -7.33
C ARG A 226 -5.90 3.39 -8.36
N ARG A 227 -4.68 3.11 -8.84
CA ARG A 227 -4.08 3.84 -9.96
C ARG A 227 -4.99 3.81 -11.17
N THR A 228 -5.07 4.92 -11.88
CA THR A 228 -6.00 5.13 -12.99
C THR A 228 -5.51 4.54 -14.31
N ASP A 229 -4.20 4.25 -14.42
CA ASP A 229 -3.57 3.73 -15.63
C ASP A 229 -2.46 2.70 -15.32
N LEU A 230 -2.13 1.88 -16.32
CA LEU A 230 -1.14 0.81 -16.18
C LEU A 230 0.29 1.34 -16.04
N LYS A 231 0.63 2.52 -16.54
CA LYS A 231 1.97 3.13 -16.40
C LYS A 231 2.26 3.52 -14.95
N LYS A 232 1.28 4.18 -14.31
CA LYS A 232 1.36 4.51 -12.86
C LYS A 232 1.37 3.23 -12.03
N PHE A 233 0.59 2.23 -12.44
CA PHE A 233 0.57 0.92 -11.77
C PHE A 233 1.91 0.18 -11.90
N PHE A 234 2.51 0.15 -13.11
CA PHE A 234 3.85 -0.41 -13.31
C PHE A 234 4.86 0.22 -12.36
N ARG A 235 4.90 1.56 -12.26
CA ARG A 235 5.80 2.27 -11.33
C ARG A 235 5.56 1.86 -9.88
N GLN A 236 4.31 1.69 -9.47
CA GLN A 236 3.97 1.25 -8.11
C GLN A 236 4.51 -0.15 -7.81
N VAL A 237 4.29 -1.12 -8.69
CA VAL A 237 4.74 -2.50 -8.45
C VAL A 237 6.24 -2.65 -8.62
N TYR A 238 6.87 -1.90 -9.51
CA TYR A 238 8.31 -1.79 -9.65
C TYR A 238 8.97 -1.31 -8.34
N ASN A 239 8.44 -0.25 -7.74
CA ASN A 239 8.90 0.24 -6.43
C ASN A 239 8.68 -0.81 -5.32
N SER A 240 7.63 -1.64 -5.41
CA SER A 240 7.42 -2.75 -4.47
C SER A 240 8.49 -3.84 -4.61
N GLY A 241 8.98 -4.09 -5.82
CA GLY A 241 10.12 -4.97 -6.08
C GLY A 241 11.41 -4.44 -5.45
N ILE A 242 11.68 -3.13 -5.60
CA ILE A 242 12.82 -2.45 -4.96
C ILE A 242 12.73 -2.57 -3.44
N ALA A 243 11.57 -2.26 -2.87
CA ALA A 243 11.32 -2.32 -1.43
C ALA A 243 11.65 -3.71 -0.85
N ARG A 244 11.35 -4.78 -1.60
CA ARG A 244 11.58 -6.14 -1.13
C ARG A 244 13.06 -6.44 -0.85
N ILE A 245 13.96 -5.98 -1.72
CA ILE A 245 15.40 -6.15 -1.52
C ILE A 245 15.93 -5.25 -0.41
N ASN A 246 15.44 -4.02 -0.28
CA ASN A 246 15.80 -3.14 0.83
C ASN A 246 15.39 -3.75 2.18
N LEU A 247 14.18 -4.32 2.26
CA LEU A 247 13.73 -5.07 3.44
C LEU A 247 14.56 -6.33 3.70
N TYR A 248 14.91 -7.09 2.66
CA TYR A 248 15.81 -8.25 2.77
C TYR A 248 17.17 -7.87 3.32
N LYS A 249 17.75 -6.77 2.87
CA LYS A 249 19.04 -6.29 3.38
C LYS A 249 18.99 -5.92 4.87
N LYS A 250 17.85 -5.45 5.35
CA LYS A 250 17.64 -5.08 6.76
C LYS A 250 17.14 -6.25 7.61
N TYR A 251 16.32 -7.12 7.02
CA TYR A 251 15.69 -8.29 7.65
C TYR A 251 15.75 -9.48 6.69
N PRO A 252 16.86 -10.25 6.67
CA PRO A 252 17.02 -11.37 5.73
C PRO A 252 15.87 -12.38 5.78
N GLU A 253 15.33 -12.64 6.98
CA GLU A 253 14.20 -13.53 7.24
C GLU A 253 12.86 -13.05 6.63
N SER A 254 12.79 -11.79 6.19
CA SER A 254 11.58 -11.23 5.58
C SER A 254 11.36 -11.69 4.13
N LEU A 255 12.40 -12.22 3.47
CA LEU A 255 12.32 -12.71 2.10
C LEU A 255 11.78 -14.14 2.09
N LYS A 256 10.64 -14.35 1.44
CA LYS A 256 9.99 -15.66 1.26
C LYS A 256 10.04 -16.07 -0.20
N MET A 257 9.97 -17.39 -0.48
CA MET A 257 9.98 -17.94 -1.84
C MET A 257 8.95 -17.29 -2.77
N VAL A 258 7.75 -17.01 -2.25
CA VAL A 258 6.69 -16.34 -3.02
C VAL A 258 7.08 -14.95 -3.53
N HIS A 259 8.00 -14.25 -2.87
CA HIS A 259 8.52 -12.96 -3.33
C HIS A 259 9.47 -13.07 -4.54
N LEU A 260 9.98 -14.28 -4.82
CA LEU A 260 10.83 -14.55 -5.97
C LEU A 260 10.01 -14.86 -7.23
N LEU A 261 8.76 -15.30 -7.09
CA LEU A 261 7.94 -15.73 -8.22
C LEU A 261 7.81 -14.67 -9.33
N PRO A 262 7.56 -13.38 -9.04
CA PRO A 262 7.51 -12.37 -10.09
C PRO A 262 8.87 -12.16 -10.81
N MET A 263 9.98 -12.30 -10.09
CA MET A 263 11.32 -12.24 -10.68
C MET A 263 11.55 -13.43 -11.61
N VAL A 264 11.22 -14.65 -11.16
CA VAL A 264 11.34 -15.87 -11.98
C VAL A 264 10.45 -15.77 -13.22
N PHE A 265 9.21 -15.29 -13.06
CA PHE A 265 8.31 -15.03 -14.19
C PHE A 265 8.92 -14.04 -15.19
N THR A 266 9.48 -12.93 -14.72
CA THR A 266 10.11 -11.91 -15.59
C THR A 266 11.31 -12.46 -16.34
N VAL A 267 12.20 -13.19 -15.67
CA VAL A 267 13.34 -13.85 -16.30
C VAL A 267 12.86 -14.89 -17.32
N GLY A 268 11.85 -15.68 -16.98
CA GLY A 268 11.21 -16.64 -17.87
C GLY A 268 10.69 -16.00 -19.15
N VAL A 269 9.93 -14.89 -19.04
CA VAL A 269 9.42 -14.15 -20.21
C VAL A 269 10.57 -13.62 -21.09
N ILE A 270 11.62 -13.04 -20.48
CA ILE A 270 12.79 -12.55 -21.22
C ILE A 270 13.45 -13.72 -21.96
N SER A 271 13.64 -14.86 -21.28
CA SER A 271 14.23 -16.06 -21.90
C SER A 271 13.38 -16.57 -23.07
N LEU A 272 12.05 -16.57 -22.95
CA LEU A 272 11.15 -16.95 -24.03
C LEU A 272 11.28 -16.02 -25.25
N VAL A 273 11.40 -14.71 -25.01
CA VAL A 273 11.64 -13.75 -26.11
C VAL A 273 12.96 -14.05 -26.81
N LEU A 274 14.03 -14.32 -26.06
CA LEU A 274 15.34 -14.66 -26.63
C LEU A 274 15.31 -15.98 -27.41
N VAL A 275 14.69 -17.03 -26.85
CA VAL A 275 14.50 -18.33 -27.54
C VAL A 275 13.68 -18.16 -28.82
N SER A 276 12.62 -17.34 -28.75
CA SER A 276 11.80 -17.07 -29.96
C SER A 276 12.57 -16.29 -31.03
N ALA A 277 13.40 -15.32 -30.63
CA ALA A 277 14.25 -14.57 -31.54
C ALA A 277 15.32 -15.50 -32.19
N PHE A 278 15.91 -16.36 -31.38
CA PHE A 278 16.86 -17.37 -31.88
C PHE A 278 16.18 -18.36 -32.83
N GLY A 279 15.04 -18.94 -32.47
CA GLY A 279 14.28 -19.85 -33.30
C GLY A 279 13.89 -19.25 -34.67
N ARG A 280 13.48 -17.96 -34.66
CA ARG A 280 13.21 -17.22 -35.91
C ARG A 280 14.43 -17.03 -36.77
N ALA A 281 15.60 -16.74 -36.18
CA ALA A 281 16.83 -16.66 -36.93
C ALA A 281 17.20 -18.04 -37.55
N MET A 282 17.02 -19.12 -36.79
CA MET A 282 17.31 -20.49 -37.27
C MET A 282 16.36 -20.94 -38.38
N ILE A 283 15.10 -20.50 -38.41
CA ILE A 283 14.17 -20.73 -39.54
C ILE A 283 14.77 -20.20 -40.87
N TYR A 284 15.51 -19.08 -40.78
CA TYR A 284 16.14 -18.46 -41.94
C TYR A 284 17.44 -19.18 -42.37
N TYR A 285 18.24 -19.64 -41.41
CA TYR A 285 19.56 -20.25 -41.69
C TYR A 285 19.50 -21.75 -41.88
N ASP A 286 18.56 -22.48 -41.29
CA ASP A 286 18.41 -23.94 -41.35
C ASP A 286 17.04 -24.27 -41.94
N VAL A 287 16.89 -23.99 -43.23
CA VAL A 287 15.62 -24.12 -43.96
C VAL A 287 15.06 -25.54 -43.95
N ASP A 288 15.94 -26.55 -43.92
CA ASP A 288 15.53 -27.97 -43.93
C ASP A 288 14.80 -28.37 -42.61
N ARG A 289 15.10 -27.68 -41.53
CA ARG A 289 14.47 -27.93 -40.21
C ARG A 289 13.51 -26.83 -39.75
N TRP A 290 12.98 -26.02 -40.66
CA TRP A 290 12.11 -24.90 -40.34
C TRP A 290 10.93 -25.28 -39.45
N HIS A 291 10.33 -26.47 -39.62
CA HIS A 291 9.25 -26.98 -38.77
C HIS A 291 9.66 -27.09 -37.29
N THR A 292 10.86 -27.63 -37.03
CA THR A 292 11.40 -27.75 -35.67
C THR A 292 11.57 -26.40 -35.04
N TRP A 293 12.20 -25.45 -35.74
CA TRP A 293 12.42 -24.09 -35.22
C TRP A 293 11.12 -23.30 -35.04
N TYR A 294 10.12 -23.57 -35.89
CA TYR A 294 8.77 -23.00 -35.74
C TYR A 294 8.14 -23.42 -34.39
N TRP A 295 8.21 -24.71 -34.05
CA TRP A 295 7.70 -25.21 -32.77
C TRP A 295 8.52 -24.73 -31.58
N VAL A 296 9.85 -24.65 -31.68
CA VAL A 296 10.72 -24.06 -30.66
C VAL A 296 10.35 -22.60 -30.38
N THR A 297 9.88 -21.87 -31.39
CA THR A 297 9.46 -20.48 -31.24
C THR A 297 8.08 -20.35 -30.54
N LEU A 298 7.13 -21.26 -30.83
CA LEU A 298 5.75 -21.12 -30.39
C LEU A 298 5.39 -21.89 -29.11
N LEU A 299 5.80 -23.17 -29.00
CA LEU A 299 5.39 -24.02 -27.88
C LEU A 299 5.73 -23.46 -26.49
N PRO A 300 6.87 -22.81 -26.26
CA PRO A 300 7.22 -22.28 -24.94
C PRO A 300 6.28 -21.16 -24.47
N TRP A 301 5.49 -20.53 -25.36
CA TRP A 301 4.50 -19.51 -25.00
C TRP A 301 3.18 -20.10 -24.47
N LEU A 302 2.93 -21.38 -24.69
CA LEU A 302 1.68 -22.03 -24.29
C LEU A 302 1.33 -21.84 -22.80
N PRO A 303 2.29 -22.01 -21.84
CA PRO A 303 1.99 -21.75 -20.42
C PRO A 303 1.59 -20.30 -20.15
N ILE A 304 2.21 -19.33 -20.82
CA ILE A 304 1.86 -17.90 -20.67
C ILE A 304 0.45 -17.62 -21.23
N LEU A 305 0.13 -18.18 -22.40
CA LEU A 305 -1.20 -18.03 -23.00
C LEU A 305 -2.28 -18.67 -22.12
N LEU A 306 -2.03 -19.85 -21.56
CA LEU A 306 -2.91 -20.51 -20.61
C LEU A 306 -3.09 -19.67 -19.34
N TYR A 307 -2.01 -19.12 -18.80
CA TYR A 307 -2.08 -18.19 -17.66
C TYR A 307 -2.92 -16.95 -17.98
N CYS A 308 -2.75 -16.31 -19.14
CA CYS A 308 -3.55 -15.18 -19.59
C CYS A 308 -5.03 -15.55 -19.69
N LEU A 309 -5.35 -16.75 -20.20
CA LEU A 309 -6.71 -17.25 -20.29
C LEU A 309 -7.35 -17.46 -18.91
N ILE A 310 -6.60 -18.02 -17.94
CA ILE A 310 -7.06 -18.17 -16.56
C ILE A 310 -7.38 -16.80 -15.95
N ILE A 311 -6.49 -15.82 -16.10
CA ILE A 311 -6.71 -14.44 -15.62
C ILE A 311 -7.96 -13.83 -16.26
N LEU A 312 -8.11 -13.97 -17.57
CA LEU A 312 -9.27 -13.47 -18.32
C LEU A 312 -10.58 -14.04 -17.76
N ILE A 313 -10.65 -15.36 -17.62
CA ILE A 313 -11.87 -16.05 -17.16
C ILE A 313 -12.17 -15.70 -15.70
N ASP A 314 -11.20 -15.88 -14.79
CA ASP A 314 -11.39 -15.64 -13.35
C ASP A 314 -11.78 -14.18 -13.07
N SER A 315 -11.13 -13.22 -13.73
CA SER A 315 -11.46 -11.80 -13.56
C SER A 315 -12.83 -11.44 -14.16
N THR A 316 -13.19 -12.02 -15.32
CA THR A 316 -14.51 -11.81 -15.94
C THR A 316 -15.62 -12.29 -15.01
N VAL A 317 -15.46 -13.48 -14.44
CA VAL A 317 -16.44 -14.07 -13.52
C VAL A 317 -16.55 -13.23 -12.23
N LYS A 318 -15.42 -12.90 -11.59
CA LYS A 318 -15.40 -12.13 -10.33
C LYS A 318 -15.97 -10.72 -10.47
N ASN A 319 -15.68 -10.03 -11.57
CA ASN A 319 -16.14 -8.67 -11.80
C ASN A 319 -17.43 -8.60 -12.61
N ARG A 320 -17.99 -9.73 -13.05
CA ARG A 320 -19.17 -9.81 -13.94
C ARG A 320 -19.04 -8.91 -15.17
N SER A 321 -17.83 -8.81 -15.73
CA SER A 321 -17.51 -7.90 -16.83
C SER A 321 -16.36 -8.43 -17.69
N LEU A 322 -16.67 -8.76 -18.95
CA LEU A 322 -15.65 -9.16 -19.94
C LEU A 322 -14.61 -8.04 -20.17
N ARG A 323 -15.06 -6.77 -20.16
CA ARG A 323 -14.17 -5.62 -20.32
C ARG A 323 -13.12 -5.55 -19.20
N VAL A 324 -13.53 -5.78 -17.95
CA VAL A 324 -12.58 -5.86 -16.82
C VAL A 324 -11.66 -7.06 -16.97
N GLY A 325 -12.19 -8.23 -17.38
CA GLY A 325 -11.40 -9.43 -17.65
C GLY A 325 -10.28 -9.18 -18.67
N LEU A 326 -10.62 -8.58 -19.81
CA LEU A 326 -9.66 -8.24 -20.87
C LEU A 326 -8.54 -7.31 -20.36
N ILE A 327 -8.88 -6.27 -19.57
CA ILE A 327 -7.90 -5.33 -19.01
C ILE A 327 -7.08 -5.99 -17.88
N SER A 328 -7.63 -7.00 -17.21
CA SER A 328 -6.92 -7.71 -16.13
C SER A 328 -5.73 -8.53 -16.62
N VAL A 329 -5.73 -8.97 -17.86
CA VAL A 329 -4.59 -9.68 -18.45
C VAL A 329 -3.35 -8.77 -18.50
N PRO A 330 -3.35 -7.62 -19.19
CA PRO A 330 -2.20 -6.71 -19.16
C PRO A 330 -1.92 -6.16 -17.75
N ALA A 331 -2.91 -6.01 -16.87
CA ALA A 331 -2.68 -5.59 -15.50
C ALA A 331 -1.90 -6.65 -14.69
N ALA A 332 -2.24 -7.94 -14.83
CA ALA A 332 -1.52 -9.04 -14.20
C ALA A 332 -0.07 -9.16 -14.70
N LEU A 333 0.14 -9.06 -16.00
CA LEU A 333 1.48 -9.04 -16.60
C LEU A 333 2.27 -7.83 -16.11
N THR A 334 1.65 -6.65 -16.06
CA THR A 334 2.26 -5.43 -15.51
C THR A 334 2.70 -5.63 -14.06
N GLN A 335 1.88 -6.27 -13.24
CA GLN A 335 2.20 -6.55 -11.84
C GLN A 335 3.41 -7.47 -11.71
N LEU A 336 3.43 -8.60 -12.40
CA LEU A 336 4.50 -9.57 -12.30
C LEU A 336 5.81 -9.02 -12.86
N MET A 337 5.78 -8.48 -14.07
CA MET A 337 6.99 -7.95 -14.72
C MET A 337 7.50 -6.68 -14.03
N GLY A 338 6.61 -5.75 -13.68
CA GLY A 338 7.01 -4.52 -12.99
C GLY A 338 7.71 -4.83 -11.66
N TYR A 339 7.13 -5.70 -10.85
CA TYR A 339 7.77 -6.14 -9.60
C TYR A 339 9.09 -6.88 -9.89
N GLY A 340 9.11 -7.80 -10.85
CA GLY A 340 10.31 -8.56 -11.21
C GLY A 340 11.47 -7.67 -11.66
N PHE A 341 11.21 -6.67 -12.52
CA PHE A 341 12.23 -5.70 -12.92
C PHE A 341 12.78 -4.90 -11.74
N GLY A 342 11.89 -4.36 -10.88
CA GLY A 342 12.31 -3.63 -9.68
C GLY A 342 13.13 -4.49 -8.71
N PHE A 343 12.75 -5.77 -8.56
CA PHE A 343 13.49 -6.73 -7.75
C PHE A 343 14.89 -7.00 -8.32
N ILE A 344 15.00 -7.30 -9.63
CA ILE A 344 16.28 -7.60 -10.30
C ILE A 344 17.22 -6.39 -10.23
N GLU A 345 16.73 -5.18 -10.56
CA GLU A 345 17.54 -3.97 -10.50
C GLU A 345 18.03 -3.68 -9.06
N SER A 346 17.14 -3.81 -8.08
CA SER A 346 17.50 -3.58 -6.68
C SER A 346 18.48 -4.64 -6.20
N TRP A 347 18.28 -5.91 -6.55
CA TRP A 347 19.22 -6.98 -6.21
C TRP A 347 20.61 -6.70 -6.80
N TRP A 348 20.67 -6.32 -8.07
CA TRP A 348 21.95 -5.97 -8.73
C TRP A 348 22.64 -4.80 -8.01
N LYS A 349 21.93 -3.69 -7.81
CA LYS A 349 22.50 -2.49 -7.17
C LYS A 349 22.90 -2.71 -5.70
N ARG A 350 22.07 -3.42 -4.92
CA ARG A 350 22.22 -3.55 -3.48
C ARG A 350 23.05 -4.76 -3.06
N CYS A 351 22.96 -5.88 -3.77
CA CYS A 351 23.64 -7.12 -3.42
C CYS A 351 24.94 -7.34 -4.22
N VAL A 352 24.92 -7.07 -5.53
CA VAL A 352 26.12 -7.24 -6.38
C VAL A 352 27.02 -6.01 -6.28
N LEU A 353 26.50 -4.81 -6.59
CA LEU A 353 27.28 -3.57 -6.55
C LEU A 353 27.44 -2.99 -5.13
N LYS A 354 26.81 -3.61 -4.12
CA LYS A 354 26.90 -3.24 -2.68
C LYS A 354 26.61 -1.77 -2.38
N LYS A 355 25.86 -1.06 -3.26
CA LYS A 355 25.45 0.33 -3.01
C LYS A 355 24.47 0.39 -1.84
N ASP A 356 24.55 1.43 -0.99
CA ASP A 356 23.51 1.70 -0.01
C ASP A 356 22.21 2.16 -0.69
N GLU A 357 21.08 2.21 0.04
CA GLU A 357 19.77 2.55 -0.53
C GLU A 357 19.75 3.95 -1.14
N PHE A 358 20.34 4.94 -0.45
CA PHE A 358 20.34 6.32 -0.89
C PHE A 358 21.11 6.48 -2.20
N ARG A 359 22.32 5.91 -2.32
CA ARG A 359 23.12 5.95 -3.55
C ARG A 359 22.52 5.11 -4.68
N ALA A 360 21.89 3.98 -4.34
CA ALA A 360 21.28 3.10 -5.35
C ALA A 360 20.05 3.74 -6.03
N PHE A 361 19.29 4.56 -5.27
CA PHE A 361 18.02 5.15 -5.70
C PHE A 361 17.93 6.66 -5.45
N GLU A 362 19.04 7.37 -5.49
CA GLU A 362 19.16 8.81 -5.19
C GLU A 362 18.11 9.66 -5.93
N LYS A 363 17.88 9.38 -7.23
CA LYS A 363 16.90 10.11 -8.05
C LYS A 363 15.45 9.94 -7.61
N THR A 364 15.17 8.95 -6.75
CA THR A 364 13.82 8.64 -6.27
C THR A 364 13.59 9.07 -4.82
N PHE A 365 14.63 9.49 -4.11
CA PHE A 365 14.49 10.06 -2.78
C PHE A 365 13.95 11.50 -2.84
N TYR A 366 13.31 11.91 -1.77
CA TYR A 366 12.79 13.25 -1.56
C TYR A 366 13.96 14.24 -1.44
N LYS A 367 13.86 15.37 -2.13
CA LYS A 367 14.85 16.45 -2.12
C LYS A 367 14.41 17.55 -1.17
#